data_1527722566bc098ad4d45c29bb5056c4
#
_entry.id   1527722566bc098ad4d45c29bb5056c4
#
_cell.length_a   1.000
_cell.length_b   1.000
_cell.length_c   1.000
_cell.angle_alpha   90.00
_cell.angle_beta   90.00
_cell.angle_gamma   90.00
#
_symmetry.space_group_name_H-M   'P 1'
#
loop_
_entity.id
_entity.type
_entity.pdbx_description
1 polymer ?
#
loop_
_entity_poly.entity_id
_entity_poly.type
_entity_poly.pdbx_seq_one_letter_code
_entity_poly.pdbx_strand_id
1 'polypeptide(L)'
;LSSSSGSAQPGGTASTTVNTQTTSGSAQTVNLTATGLPSGTTASFNPASVTSGNSSALTLSVGASTAQGTYQITVTGTGSTTHTATYTLTVGTGGPGNQDPPDVSVANVKTHLSQFQSIATANGGNRRSTGNGYLQSVSYVEQKLQAAGYTVTRQTCSVSYCTSGAGPNLIADWPGGDANQVIMSGAHLDSVSAGPGINDNGSGSATLLEVALTLAQKNPTLTKHVRFGWWTDEEQGLNGSEAYVASLSSADRSKIKVYYNYDMVGSTNGGYFINNITTTGASFLKEFYDKLNLQPEENTEGANRSDDASFRNAGIASSGVAAGASAIKTSAQATKWGGTANRAYDSCYHSSCDTTSNINDTVLDRAADAAAYAIWKQAVGGTTQPRDFSLSANPGSGTVQAGSTATTTIGSTTTNGTAQTVNLSASGLPTGATASFSPASITSGGSSTLSIATSPTTPAGAYTVTVTGTGETATHTTSYALTVQGTSGGRTFTNDTDYQISDYSNTQSSITSTATGTAASPVKVSITISHTCAEDLDIWLRGPNGTWYVVDAYGGTTCTQYGTRTFSVPVSQQAAGTWTLDIEDVYAGDTGFLDSWSITV
;
A
#
# COMPACT_ATOMS: atom_id res chain seq x y z
N LEU A 1 1.60 23.50 -20.95
CA LEU A 1 2.48 23.20 -19.84
C LEU A 1 3.26 21.92 -20.12
N SER A 2 4.55 21.84 -19.74
CA SER A 2 5.34 20.59 -19.86
C SER A 2 4.84 19.52 -18.90
N SER A 3 4.36 19.94 -17.72
CA SER A 3 3.58 19.13 -16.78
C SER A 3 2.35 19.90 -16.37
N SER A 4 1.19 19.24 -16.30
CA SER A 4 -0.07 19.81 -15.86
C SER A 4 -0.30 19.69 -14.35
N SER A 5 0.64 19.07 -13.61
CA SER A 5 0.56 18.89 -12.16
C SER A 5 1.94 18.87 -11.52
N GLY A 6 1.99 19.13 -10.22
CA GLY A 6 3.16 18.97 -9.38
C GLY A 6 2.79 19.08 -7.91
N SER A 7 3.73 18.72 -7.04
CA SER A 7 3.56 18.79 -5.59
C SER A 7 4.68 19.61 -4.95
N ALA A 8 4.35 20.24 -3.83
CA ALA A 8 5.31 20.92 -2.98
C ALA A 8 4.89 20.80 -1.52
N GLN A 9 5.85 20.89 -0.61
CA GLN A 9 5.57 21.01 0.81
C GLN A 9 5.38 22.49 1.19
N PRO A 10 4.73 22.81 2.30
CA PRO A 10 4.82 24.14 2.88
C PRO A 10 6.29 24.57 3.05
N GLY A 11 6.64 25.72 2.48
CA GLY A 11 8.02 26.23 2.40
C GLY A 11 8.81 25.75 1.17
N GLY A 12 8.28 24.84 0.36
CA GLY A 12 8.92 24.30 -0.84
C GLY A 12 8.48 24.97 -2.14
N THR A 13 8.94 24.42 -3.27
CA THR A 13 8.63 24.94 -4.62
C THR A 13 8.12 23.83 -5.53
N ALA A 14 7.25 24.18 -6.48
CA ALA A 14 6.87 23.36 -7.64
C ALA A 14 7.11 24.13 -8.92
N SER A 15 7.52 23.49 -10.02
CA SER A 15 7.82 24.17 -11.26
C SER A 15 7.27 23.42 -12.49
N THR A 16 7.01 24.16 -13.56
CA THR A 16 6.67 23.62 -14.87
C THR A 16 7.09 24.61 -15.96
N THR A 17 7.24 24.15 -17.19
CA THR A 17 7.50 25.03 -18.33
C THR A 17 6.20 25.37 -19.04
N VAL A 18 5.97 26.66 -19.27
CA VAL A 18 4.87 27.18 -20.07
C VAL A 18 5.36 27.35 -21.49
N ASN A 19 4.88 26.52 -22.41
CA ASN A 19 5.20 26.61 -23.83
C ASN A 19 4.11 27.43 -24.53
N THR A 20 4.50 28.34 -25.41
CA THR A 20 3.58 29.12 -26.25
C THR A 20 3.78 28.72 -27.71
N GLN A 21 2.75 28.85 -28.53
CA GLN A 21 2.79 28.58 -29.96
C GLN A 21 2.05 29.66 -30.73
N THR A 22 2.60 30.10 -31.84
CA THR A 22 1.89 30.94 -32.80
C THR A 22 0.99 30.06 -33.67
N THR A 23 -0.33 30.19 -33.50
CA THR A 23 -1.33 29.38 -34.21
C THR A 23 -1.84 30.08 -35.49
N SER A 24 -1.72 31.42 -35.55
CA SER A 24 -2.14 32.24 -36.70
C SER A 24 -1.43 33.59 -36.65
N GLY A 25 -1.14 34.16 -37.79
CA GLY A 25 -0.51 35.49 -37.91
C GLY A 25 0.98 35.52 -37.56
N SER A 26 1.48 36.71 -37.21
CA SER A 26 2.84 36.94 -36.76
C SER A 26 3.03 36.60 -35.29
N ALA A 27 4.25 36.21 -34.91
CA ALA A 27 4.59 36.04 -33.51
C ALA A 27 4.36 37.33 -32.71
N GLN A 28 3.82 37.21 -31.50
CA GLN A 28 3.46 38.34 -30.63
C GLN A 28 3.97 38.14 -29.20
N THR A 29 4.06 39.23 -28.46
CA THR A 29 4.37 39.15 -27.03
C THR A 29 3.19 38.57 -26.27
N VAL A 30 3.45 37.56 -25.43
CA VAL A 30 2.48 36.93 -24.53
C VAL A 30 2.93 37.17 -23.09
N ASN A 31 2.13 37.91 -22.32
CA ASN A 31 2.34 38.14 -20.89
C ASN A 31 1.75 36.97 -20.11
N LEU A 32 2.50 36.44 -19.13
CA LEU A 32 2.11 35.28 -18.35
C LEU A 32 1.73 35.67 -16.92
N THR A 33 0.61 35.14 -16.46
CA THR A 33 0.11 35.31 -15.09
C THR A 33 -0.45 34.00 -14.55
N ALA A 34 -0.56 33.90 -13.21
CA ALA A 34 -1.19 32.75 -12.55
C ALA A 34 -2.19 33.23 -11.49
N THR A 35 -3.32 32.53 -11.41
CA THR A 35 -4.38 32.78 -10.43
C THR A 35 -4.82 31.46 -9.79
N GLY A 36 -5.60 31.53 -8.69
CA GLY A 36 -6.00 30.32 -7.94
C GLY A 36 -4.92 29.79 -6.99
N LEU A 37 -3.93 30.62 -6.67
CA LEU A 37 -2.86 30.27 -5.73
C LEU A 37 -3.41 30.13 -4.30
N PRO A 38 -3.02 29.12 -3.54
CA PRO A 38 -3.36 29.04 -2.14
C PRO A 38 -2.69 30.15 -1.33
N SER A 39 -3.29 30.52 -0.20
CA SER A 39 -2.76 31.56 0.68
C SER A 39 -1.30 31.31 1.04
N GLY A 40 -0.46 32.33 0.92
CA GLY A 40 0.99 32.26 1.19
C GLY A 40 1.82 31.71 0.03
N THR A 41 1.20 31.28 -1.09
CA THR A 41 1.92 30.84 -2.29
C THR A 41 2.09 31.97 -3.29
N THR A 42 3.26 32.06 -3.91
CA THR A 42 3.56 33.01 -4.98
C THR A 42 3.92 32.28 -6.26
N ALA A 43 3.63 32.89 -7.41
CA ALA A 43 4.02 32.43 -8.73
C ALA A 43 5.00 33.39 -9.38
N SER A 44 6.04 32.88 -9.99
CA SER A 44 7.00 33.64 -10.79
C SER A 44 7.20 32.98 -12.15
N PHE A 45 7.33 33.81 -13.19
CA PHE A 45 7.63 33.38 -14.54
C PHE A 45 8.99 33.93 -14.97
N ASN A 46 9.82 33.10 -15.53
CA ASN A 46 11.12 33.52 -16.06
C ASN A 46 11.32 33.04 -17.51
N PRO A 47 11.22 33.96 -18.49
CA PRO A 47 10.81 35.36 -18.39
C PRO A 47 9.30 35.54 -18.15
N ALA A 48 8.88 36.70 -17.58
CA ALA A 48 7.47 37.03 -17.30
C ALA A 48 6.63 37.24 -18.57
N SER A 49 7.28 37.50 -19.70
CA SER A 49 6.65 37.57 -21.04
C SER A 49 7.54 36.89 -22.06
N VAL A 50 6.93 36.23 -23.04
CA VAL A 50 7.63 35.53 -24.12
C VAL A 50 7.07 35.95 -25.48
N THR A 51 7.89 35.89 -26.53
CA THR A 51 7.36 35.91 -27.89
C THR A 51 6.71 34.55 -28.17
N SER A 52 5.53 34.52 -28.77
CA SER A 52 4.81 33.29 -29.08
C SER A 52 5.68 32.37 -29.95
N GLY A 53 5.78 31.10 -29.57
CA GLY A 53 6.74 30.11 -30.07
C GLY A 53 7.87 29.79 -29.07
N ASN A 54 8.06 30.64 -28.05
CA ASN A 54 9.04 30.42 -26.98
C ASN A 54 8.37 29.94 -25.68
N SER A 55 9.19 29.65 -24.68
CA SER A 55 8.74 29.13 -23.39
C SER A 55 9.20 29.98 -22.21
N SER A 56 8.54 29.82 -21.07
CA SER A 56 8.87 30.43 -19.78
C SER A 56 8.82 29.37 -18.67
N ALA A 57 9.74 29.44 -17.74
CA ALA A 57 9.67 28.62 -16.52
C ALA A 57 8.70 29.26 -15.52
N LEU A 58 7.66 28.51 -15.13
CA LEU A 58 6.80 28.86 -13.99
C LEU A 58 7.36 28.18 -12.74
N THR A 59 7.59 28.99 -11.68
CA THR A 59 7.92 28.50 -10.34
C THR A 59 6.86 28.96 -9.37
N LEU A 60 6.30 28.02 -8.62
CA LEU A 60 5.36 28.23 -7.54
C LEU A 60 6.11 28.08 -6.21
N SER A 61 6.25 29.14 -5.44
CA SER A 61 6.87 29.10 -4.10
C SER A 61 5.76 29.02 -3.06
N VAL A 62 5.67 27.88 -2.39
CA VAL A 62 4.64 27.59 -1.39
C VAL A 62 5.08 28.12 -0.03
N GLY A 63 4.27 28.97 0.61
CA GLY A 63 4.58 29.50 1.93
C GLY A 63 4.62 28.41 3.01
N ALA A 64 5.43 28.60 4.06
CA ALA A 64 5.56 27.64 5.16
C ALA A 64 4.24 27.38 5.92
N SER A 65 3.28 28.29 5.85
CA SER A 65 1.95 28.17 6.48
C SER A 65 0.82 27.85 5.48
N THR A 66 1.15 27.57 4.22
CA THR A 66 0.14 27.21 3.21
C THR A 66 -0.58 25.93 3.63
N ALA A 67 -1.91 25.97 3.65
CA ALA A 67 -2.72 24.81 4.02
C ALA A 67 -2.51 23.65 3.02
N GLN A 68 -2.57 22.45 3.54
CA GLN A 68 -2.52 21.25 2.70
C GLN A 68 -3.78 21.11 1.86
N GLY A 69 -3.64 20.57 0.66
CA GLY A 69 -4.75 20.40 -0.25
C GLY A 69 -4.30 20.38 -1.70
N THR A 70 -5.23 20.11 -2.59
CA THR A 70 -5.01 20.18 -4.03
C THR A 70 -5.65 21.44 -4.57
N TYR A 71 -4.86 22.25 -5.28
CA TYR A 71 -5.23 23.57 -5.76
C TYR A 71 -5.14 23.61 -7.28
N GLN A 72 -6.18 24.13 -7.92
CA GLN A 72 -6.21 24.33 -9.36
C GLN A 72 -5.70 25.76 -9.67
N ILE A 73 -4.52 25.85 -10.27
CA ILE A 73 -3.90 27.11 -10.63
C ILE A 73 -4.13 27.36 -12.12
N THR A 74 -4.75 28.48 -12.44
CA THR A 74 -4.97 28.90 -13.81
C THR A 74 -3.78 29.74 -14.28
N VAL A 75 -3.03 29.21 -15.23
CA VAL A 75 -1.96 29.93 -15.94
C VAL A 75 -2.59 30.61 -17.15
N THR A 76 -2.44 31.91 -17.26
CA THR A 76 -3.01 32.73 -18.33
C THR A 76 -1.90 33.36 -19.15
N GLY A 77 -1.98 33.20 -20.46
CA GLY A 77 -1.15 33.88 -21.44
C GLY A 77 -2.00 34.93 -22.18
N THR A 78 -1.63 36.20 -22.06
CA THR A 78 -2.33 37.33 -22.66
C THR A 78 -1.50 37.96 -23.77
N GLY A 79 -1.99 37.88 -24.98
CA GLY A 79 -1.50 38.58 -26.18
C GLY A 79 -2.63 39.35 -26.83
N SER A 80 -2.78 39.28 -28.15
CA SER A 80 -3.98 39.79 -28.85
C SER A 80 -5.24 38.97 -28.49
N THR A 81 -5.05 37.71 -28.11
CA THR A 81 -6.05 36.84 -27.54
C THR A 81 -5.53 36.28 -26.21
N THR A 82 -6.43 35.86 -25.34
CA THR A 82 -6.10 35.27 -24.04
C THR A 82 -6.35 33.76 -24.07
N HIS A 83 -5.37 32.99 -23.62
CA HIS A 83 -5.48 31.55 -23.46
C HIS A 83 -5.10 31.15 -22.06
N THR A 84 -5.69 30.05 -21.58
CA THR A 84 -5.43 29.53 -20.24
C THR A 84 -5.04 28.06 -20.27
N ALA A 85 -4.27 27.65 -19.27
CA ALA A 85 -3.97 26.26 -18.98
C ALA A 85 -4.05 26.03 -17.47
N THR A 86 -4.54 24.88 -17.05
CA THR A 86 -4.65 24.54 -15.64
C THR A 86 -3.44 23.74 -15.19
N TYR A 87 -2.88 24.13 -14.04
CA TYR A 87 -1.83 23.39 -13.32
C TYR A 87 -2.37 22.96 -11.96
N THR A 88 -2.31 21.68 -11.67
CA THR A 88 -2.75 21.13 -10.39
C THR A 88 -1.58 21.10 -9.41
N LEU A 89 -1.59 22.00 -8.40
CA LEU A 89 -0.63 22.00 -7.30
C LEU A 89 -1.17 21.20 -6.13
N THR A 90 -0.45 20.17 -5.69
CA THR A 90 -0.73 19.46 -4.44
C THR A 90 0.21 19.97 -3.36
N VAL A 91 -0.33 20.65 -2.34
CA VAL A 91 0.40 21.05 -1.12
C VAL A 91 0.13 19.97 -0.07
N GLY A 92 1.17 19.20 0.26
CA GLY A 92 1.07 18.11 1.23
C GLY A 92 1.81 18.42 2.53
N THR A 93 1.43 17.75 3.63
CA THR A 93 2.36 17.58 4.75
C THR A 93 3.52 16.74 4.25
N GLY A 94 4.72 16.96 4.74
CA GLY A 94 5.82 16.02 4.63
C GLY A 94 5.56 14.68 5.29
N GLY A 95 4.46 14.03 4.88
CA GLY A 95 4.34 12.59 4.88
C GLY A 95 4.95 12.12 3.55
N PRO A 96 5.50 10.92 3.45
CA PRO A 96 6.15 10.46 2.24
C PRO A 96 5.14 10.55 1.08
N GLY A 97 5.29 11.60 0.24
CA GLY A 97 4.61 11.68 -1.04
C GLY A 97 4.93 10.41 -1.81
N ASN A 98 4.08 10.00 -2.71
CA ASN A 98 4.25 8.79 -3.50
C ASN A 98 5.73 8.59 -3.84
N GLN A 99 6.35 7.63 -3.15
CA GLN A 99 7.79 7.35 -3.20
C GLN A 99 8.09 6.34 -4.31
N ASP A 100 7.21 6.29 -5.32
CA ASP A 100 7.44 5.43 -6.48
C ASP A 100 8.68 5.92 -7.22
N PRO A 101 9.52 5.00 -7.66
CA PRO A 101 10.67 5.32 -8.50
C PRO A 101 10.23 6.15 -9.71
N PRO A 102 10.88 7.28 -9.99
CA PRO A 102 10.51 8.14 -11.11
C PRO A 102 10.88 7.50 -12.45
N ASP A 103 10.15 7.89 -13.47
CA ASP A 103 10.55 7.79 -14.87
C ASP A 103 11.66 8.82 -15.12
N VAL A 104 12.82 8.37 -15.60
CA VAL A 104 14.01 9.20 -15.86
C VAL A 104 14.01 9.61 -17.32
N SER A 105 14.05 10.90 -17.58
CA SER A 105 13.96 11.43 -18.94
C SER A 105 15.14 10.99 -19.83
N VAL A 106 14.93 10.04 -20.72
CA VAL A 106 15.93 9.64 -21.74
C VAL A 106 16.35 10.82 -22.63
N ALA A 107 15.47 11.79 -22.87
CA ALA A 107 15.79 13.00 -23.62
C ALA A 107 16.85 13.85 -22.91
N ASN A 108 16.77 13.94 -21.58
CA ASN A 108 17.77 14.63 -20.77
C ASN A 108 19.10 13.85 -20.73
N VAL A 109 19.06 12.51 -20.58
CA VAL A 109 20.25 11.65 -20.68
C VAL A 109 20.96 11.89 -22.00
N LYS A 110 20.23 11.94 -23.12
CA LYS A 110 20.78 12.24 -24.48
C LYS A 110 21.37 13.65 -24.57
N THR A 111 20.84 14.62 -23.84
CA THR A 111 21.43 15.95 -23.74
C THR A 111 22.82 15.90 -23.11
N HIS A 112 23.00 15.09 -22.07
CA HIS A 112 24.32 14.86 -21.46
C HIS A 112 25.27 14.14 -22.40
N LEU A 113 24.81 13.12 -23.15
CA LEU A 113 25.59 12.44 -24.16
C LEU A 113 26.06 13.39 -25.27
N SER A 114 25.18 14.29 -25.73
CA SER A 114 25.52 15.31 -26.73
C SER A 114 26.61 16.27 -26.22
N GLN A 115 26.56 16.59 -24.91
CA GLN A 115 27.60 17.42 -24.30
C GLN A 115 28.93 16.67 -24.21
N PHE A 116 28.96 15.39 -23.81
CA PHE A 116 30.17 14.56 -23.84
C PHE A 116 30.77 14.43 -25.24
N GLN A 117 29.92 14.24 -26.25
CA GLN A 117 30.36 14.25 -27.66
C GLN A 117 31.00 15.57 -28.02
N SER A 118 30.39 16.69 -27.66
CA SER A 118 30.92 18.03 -27.95
C SER A 118 32.26 18.27 -27.26
N ILE A 119 32.39 17.84 -26.00
CA ILE A 119 33.64 17.90 -25.24
C ILE A 119 34.73 17.07 -25.92
N ALA A 120 34.43 15.82 -26.29
CA ALA A 120 35.38 14.96 -26.99
C ALA A 120 35.83 15.59 -28.28
N THR A 121 34.90 16.08 -29.12
CA THR A 121 35.19 16.73 -30.40
C THR A 121 36.12 17.93 -30.25
N ALA A 122 35.93 18.75 -29.22
CA ALA A 122 36.76 19.92 -28.92
C ALA A 122 38.15 19.55 -28.37
N ASN A 123 38.37 18.30 -27.95
CA ASN A 123 39.58 17.87 -27.23
C ASN A 123 40.25 16.64 -27.92
N GLY A 124 40.36 16.64 -29.21
CA GLY A 124 41.09 15.60 -29.97
C GLY A 124 40.29 14.31 -30.19
N GLY A 125 38.95 14.37 -30.07
CA GLY A 125 38.04 13.29 -30.41
C GLY A 125 37.80 12.26 -29.31
N ASN A 126 38.30 12.47 -28.07
CA ASN A 126 38.14 11.53 -26.99
C ASN A 126 38.05 12.22 -25.60
N ARG A 127 37.75 11.43 -24.58
CA ARG A 127 37.65 11.84 -23.16
C ARG A 127 38.58 11.01 -22.29
N ARG A 128 39.75 10.61 -22.83
CA ARG A 128 40.72 9.78 -22.11
C ARG A 128 41.13 10.41 -20.79
N SER A 129 41.33 9.59 -19.75
CA SER A 129 41.61 9.97 -18.36
C SER A 129 42.72 11.03 -18.20
N THR A 130 43.75 10.99 -19.03
CA THR A 130 44.92 11.92 -19.02
C THR A 130 44.73 13.17 -19.91
N GLY A 131 43.56 13.31 -20.53
CA GLY A 131 43.30 14.39 -21.51
C GLY A 131 42.39 15.50 -21.00
N ASN A 132 42.43 16.64 -21.69
CA ASN A 132 41.52 17.75 -21.40
C ASN A 132 40.05 17.40 -21.61
N GLY A 133 39.72 16.47 -22.51
CA GLY A 133 38.36 15.97 -22.70
C GLY A 133 37.78 15.36 -21.41
N TYR A 134 38.61 14.61 -20.70
CA TYR A 134 38.21 14.08 -19.38
C TYR A 134 37.97 15.20 -18.36
N LEU A 135 38.95 16.12 -18.20
CA LEU A 135 38.84 17.20 -17.21
C LEU A 135 37.64 18.11 -17.47
N GLN A 136 37.30 18.36 -18.75
CA GLN A 136 36.09 19.12 -19.11
C GLN A 136 34.80 18.32 -18.81
N SER A 137 34.81 17.00 -18.99
CA SER A 137 33.70 16.13 -18.62
C SER A 137 33.48 16.13 -17.11
N VAL A 138 34.55 16.02 -16.31
CA VAL A 138 34.50 16.18 -14.85
C VAL A 138 33.87 17.52 -14.46
N SER A 139 34.36 18.62 -15.07
CA SER A 139 33.86 19.96 -14.75
C SER A 139 32.39 20.14 -15.12
N TYR A 140 31.95 19.55 -16.23
CA TYR A 140 30.53 19.56 -16.64
C TYR A 140 29.63 18.83 -15.62
N VAL A 141 30.00 17.61 -15.25
CA VAL A 141 29.23 16.81 -14.26
C VAL A 141 29.20 17.51 -12.91
N GLU A 142 30.36 17.98 -12.43
CA GLU A 142 30.48 18.70 -11.17
C GLU A 142 29.59 19.94 -11.11
N GLN A 143 29.61 20.79 -12.14
CA GLN A 143 28.77 21.99 -12.20
C GLN A 143 27.26 21.66 -12.12
N LYS A 144 26.83 20.61 -12.82
CA LYS A 144 25.44 20.17 -12.79
C LYS A 144 25.02 19.70 -11.40
N LEU A 145 25.87 18.91 -10.75
CA LEU A 145 25.60 18.37 -9.41
C LEU A 145 25.63 19.47 -8.33
N GLN A 146 26.60 20.38 -8.38
CA GLN A 146 26.68 21.52 -7.45
C GLN A 146 25.46 22.44 -7.59
N ALA A 147 25.02 22.72 -8.83
CA ALA A 147 23.84 23.50 -9.09
C ALA A 147 22.55 22.81 -8.58
N ALA A 148 22.54 21.49 -8.52
CA ALA A 148 21.43 20.68 -7.96
C ALA A 148 21.48 20.53 -6.44
N GLY A 149 22.55 20.98 -5.76
CA GLY A 149 22.66 20.96 -4.30
C GLY A 149 23.46 19.79 -3.71
N TYR A 150 24.20 19.05 -4.53
CA TYR A 150 25.11 18.00 -4.06
C TYR A 150 26.37 18.58 -3.42
N THR A 151 26.88 17.89 -2.41
CA THR A 151 28.29 18.07 -1.98
C THR A 151 29.17 17.25 -2.92
N VAL A 152 30.04 17.93 -3.68
CA VAL A 152 30.86 17.29 -4.70
C VAL A 152 32.34 17.40 -4.32
N THR A 153 33.05 16.27 -4.41
CA THR A 153 34.48 16.15 -4.09
C THR A 153 35.25 15.57 -5.27
N ARG A 154 36.32 16.22 -5.69
CA ARG A 154 37.31 15.66 -6.61
C ARG A 154 38.35 14.88 -5.80
N GLN A 155 38.40 13.58 -5.99
CA GLN A 155 39.40 12.71 -5.39
C GLN A 155 40.55 12.49 -6.36
N THR A 156 41.74 12.97 -6.02
CA THR A 156 42.95 12.72 -6.81
C THR A 156 43.25 11.23 -6.85
N CYS A 157 43.38 10.66 -8.04
CA CYS A 157 43.92 9.32 -8.22
C CYS A 157 45.44 9.36 -8.24
N SER A 158 46.07 8.70 -7.29
CA SER A 158 47.53 8.70 -7.20
C SER A 158 48.17 7.83 -8.30
N VAL A 159 49.42 8.14 -8.63
CA VAL A 159 50.21 7.37 -9.60
C VAL A 159 50.56 5.95 -9.17
N SER A 160 50.26 5.59 -7.92
CA SER A 160 50.37 4.22 -7.45
C SER A 160 49.18 3.32 -7.93
N TYR A 161 48.12 3.94 -8.37
CA TYR A 161 46.96 3.27 -8.95
C TYR A 161 46.71 3.70 -10.39
N CYS A 162 46.62 5.01 -10.65
CA CYS A 162 46.24 5.56 -11.92
C CYS A 162 47.44 5.87 -12.86
N THR A 163 47.18 5.93 -14.12
CA THR A 163 48.11 6.43 -15.16
C THR A 163 48.59 7.84 -14.78
N SER A 164 49.89 8.10 -14.94
CA SER A 164 50.45 9.41 -14.69
C SER A 164 49.76 10.51 -15.48
N GLY A 165 49.22 11.50 -14.79
CA GLY A 165 48.45 12.60 -15.37
C GLY A 165 46.95 12.31 -15.54
N ALA A 166 46.46 11.19 -15.03
CA ALA A 166 45.01 10.94 -14.98
C ALA A 166 44.30 12.01 -14.12
N GLY A 167 43.12 12.43 -14.56
CA GLY A 167 42.24 13.34 -13.80
C GLY A 167 41.67 12.70 -12.56
N PRO A 168 40.92 13.44 -11.75
CA PRO A 168 40.35 12.95 -10.50
C PRO A 168 39.11 12.09 -10.72
N ASN A 169 38.81 11.20 -9.78
CA ASN A 169 37.45 10.71 -9.57
C ASN A 169 36.55 11.87 -9.09
N LEU A 170 35.27 11.78 -9.40
CA LEU A 170 34.26 12.72 -8.91
C LEU A 170 33.28 11.99 -8.00
N ILE A 171 33.14 12.45 -6.76
CA ILE A 171 32.22 11.85 -5.78
C ILE A 171 31.18 12.89 -5.39
N ALA A 172 29.90 12.51 -5.43
CA ALA A 172 28.80 13.39 -5.09
C ALA A 172 27.90 12.77 -4.02
N ASP A 173 27.70 13.51 -2.94
CA ASP A 173 26.85 13.13 -1.83
C ASP A 173 25.58 13.97 -1.83
N TRP A 174 24.41 13.32 -1.85
CA TRP A 174 23.14 14.00 -1.66
C TRP A 174 22.89 14.24 -0.16
N PRO A 175 22.42 15.42 0.27
CA PRO A 175 22.12 15.70 1.67
C PRO A 175 21.02 14.79 2.23
N GLY A 176 21.24 14.20 3.40
CA GLY A 176 20.26 13.39 4.12
C GLY A 176 20.50 11.88 4.06
N GLY A 177 19.60 11.12 4.68
CA GLY A 177 19.74 9.68 4.90
C GLY A 177 20.76 9.32 5.98
N ASP A 178 20.74 8.05 6.38
CA ASP A 178 21.71 7.53 7.39
C ASP A 178 23.10 7.36 6.77
N ALA A 179 24.06 8.18 7.18
CA ALA A 179 25.43 8.14 6.71
C ALA A 179 26.18 6.82 7.02
N ASN A 180 25.63 5.95 7.88
CA ASN A 180 26.15 4.61 8.14
C ASN A 180 25.55 3.54 7.21
N GLN A 181 24.63 3.93 6.35
CA GLN A 181 23.99 3.08 5.37
C GLN A 181 23.98 3.76 4.01
N VAL A 182 25.04 3.57 3.25
CA VAL A 182 25.23 4.23 1.95
C VAL A 182 24.80 3.31 0.82
N ILE A 183 23.91 3.80 -0.04
CA ILE A 183 23.63 3.23 -1.37
C ILE A 183 24.46 4.02 -2.36
N MET A 184 25.38 3.35 -3.01
CA MET A 184 26.31 3.98 -3.93
C MET A 184 26.09 3.50 -5.38
N SER A 185 26.16 4.43 -6.30
CA SER A 185 26.07 4.17 -7.75
C SER A 185 27.23 4.83 -8.46
N GLY A 186 27.76 4.18 -9.49
CA GLY A 186 28.90 4.73 -10.21
C GLY A 186 28.97 4.30 -11.68
N ALA A 187 29.77 5.05 -12.43
CA ALA A 187 30.12 4.80 -13.84
C ALA A 187 31.47 5.43 -14.14
N HIS A 188 32.28 4.85 -15.01
CA HIS A 188 33.50 5.57 -15.43
C HIS A 188 33.16 6.70 -16.40
N LEU A 189 33.97 7.75 -16.36
CA LEU A 189 33.75 8.95 -17.13
C LEU A 189 34.76 9.11 -18.25
N ASP A 190 35.87 8.38 -18.21
CA ASP A 190 36.86 8.38 -19.27
C ASP A 190 36.43 7.54 -20.49
N SER A 191 37.16 7.64 -21.58
CA SER A 191 37.01 6.84 -22.77
C SER A 191 38.38 6.36 -23.27
N VAL A 192 38.39 5.38 -24.14
CA VAL A 192 39.60 5.05 -24.93
C VAL A 192 40.03 6.23 -25.80
N SER A 193 41.27 6.21 -26.27
CA SER A 193 41.79 7.24 -27.19
C SER A 193 41.21 7.16 -28.60
N ALA A 194 40.60 6.04 -28.98
CA ALA A 194 40.11 5.77 -30.33
C ALA A 194 38.85 6.55 -30.72
N GLY A 195 38.05 6.99 -29.73
CA GLY A 195 36.77 7.65 -29.97
C GLY A 195 36.23 8.43 -28.79
N PRO A 196 35.07 9.08 -28.97
CA PRO A 196 34.45 9.90 -27.92
C PRO A 196 33.91 9.08 -26.76
N GLY A 197 33.70 7.75 -26.90
CA GLY A 197 33.20 6.88 -25.87
C GLY A 197 31.81 7.24 -25.39
N ILE A 198 30.84 7.34 -26.31
CA ILE A 198 29.49 7.80 -25.95
C ILE A 198 28.64 6.69 -25.38
N ASN A 199 28.75 5.46 -25.90
CA ASN A 199 28.18 4.31 -25.23
C ASN A 199 29.15 3.80 -24.16
N ASP A 200 30.45 3.75 -24.44
CA ASP A 200 31.50 3.30 -23.53
C ASP A 200 32.36 4.48 -22.99
N ASN A 201 32.11 5.08 -21.80
CA ASN A 201 30.93 4.89 -20.99
C ASN A 201 30.23 6.23 -20.72
N GLY A 202 30.07 7.01 -21.79
CA GLY A 202 29.19 8.18 -21.74
C GLY A 202 27.74 7.81 -21.31
N SER A 203 27.25 6.62 -21.77
CA SER A 203 25.88 6.16 -21.51
C SER A 203 25.65 5.95 -20.02
N GLY A 204 26.52 5.23 -19.33
CA GLY A 204 26.45 5.04 -17.87
C GLY A 204 26.62 6.34 -17.12
N SER A 205 27.62 7.15 -17.50
CA SER A 205 27.91 8.44 -16.86
C SER A 205 26.76 9.46 -17.00
N ALA A 206 26.13 9.52 -18.17
CA ALA A 206 24.99 10.40 -18.43
C ALA A 206 23.71 9.93 -17.70
N THR A 207 23.46 8.62 -17.74
CA THR A 207 22.38 7.98 -16.95
C THR A 207 22.51 8.30 -15.47
N LEU A 208 23.69 8.10 -14.92
CA LEU A 208 23.97 8.37 -13.52
C LEU A 208 23.75 9.85 -13.16
N LEU A 209 24.17 10.76 -14.04
CA LEU A 209 23.98 12.20 -13.87
C LEU A 209 22.49 12.57 -13.85
N GLU A 210 21.70 12.08 -14.81
CA GLU A 210 20.28 12.41 -14.86
C GLU A 210 19.50 11.79 -13.68
N VAL A 211 19.85 10.58 -13.25
CA VAL A 211 19.30 9.97 -12.03
C VAL A 211 19.60 10.84 -10.80
N ALA A 212 20.82 11.35 -10.68
CA ALA A 212 21.19 12.26 -9.59
C ALA A 212 20.41 13.58 -9.66
N LEU A 213 20.26 14.18 -10.84
CA LEU A 213 19.47 15.40 -11.04
C LEU A 213 17.98 15.16 -10.75
N THR A 214 17.44 14.01 -11.15
CA THR A 214 16.07 13.58 -10.84
C THR A 214 15.88 13.40 -9.34
N LEU A 215 16.84 12.81 -8.62
CA LEU A 215 16.80 12.69 -7.16
C LEU A 215 16.74 14.08 -6.51
N ALA A 216 17.56 15.01 -6.96
CA ALA A 216 17.56 16.38 -6.45
C ALA A 216 16.23 17.10 -6.75
N GLN A 217 15.69 16.96 -7.95
CA GLN A 217 14.41 17.56 -8.34
C GLN A 217 13.24 17.01 -7.52
N LYS A 218 13.20 15.70 -7.29
CA LYS A 218 12.16 15.03 -6.50
C LYS A 218 12.34 15.28 -5.01
N ASN A 219 13.57 15.46 -4.55
CA ASN A 219 13.97 15.70 -3.16
C ASN A 219 13.20 14.81 -2.16
N PRO A 220 13.23 13.48 -2.33
CA PRO A 220 12.51 12.58 -1.46
C PRO A 220 13.16 12.50 -0.08
N THR A 221 12.38 12.11 0.94
CA THR A 221 12.96 11.77 2.24
C THR A 221 13.80 10.51 2.13
N LEU A 222 15.08 10.58 2.45
CA LEU A 222 15.98 9.43 2.43
C LEU A 222 16.07 8.74 3.78
N THR A 223 15.99 7.42 3.79
CA THR A 223 16.31 6.57 4.95
C THR A 223 17.77 6.16 4.96
N LYS A 224 18.36 6.00 3.77
CA LYS A 224 19.79 5.70 3.60
C LYS A 224 20.44 6.79 2.79
N HIS A 225 21.72 7.03 3.03
CA HIS A 225 22.49 8.01 2.30
C HIS A 225 22.73 7.58 0.85
N VAL A 226 22.61 8.50 -0.10
CA VAL A 226 22.86 8.24 -1.51
C VAL A 226 24.13 8.94 -1.95
N ARG A 227 25.06 8.17 -2.54
CA ARG A 227 26.34 8.63 -3.07
C ARG A 227 26.50 8.19 -4.52
N PHE A 228 27.02 9.10 -5.33
CA PHE A 228 27.35 8.84 -6.73
C PHE A 228 28.85 8.97 -6.94
N GLY A 229 29.41 8.17 -7.88
CA GLY A 229 30.83 8.20 -8.24
C GLY A 229 31.01 8.16 -9.75
N TRP A 230 31.86 9.07 -10.28
CA TRP A 230 32.33 9.02 -11.66
C TRP A 230 33.84 8.73 -11.63
N TRP A 231 34.20 7.58 -12.22
CA TRP A 231 35.56 7.05 -12.12
C TRP A 231 36.42 7.53 -13.28
N THR A 232 37.69 7.74 -12.97
CA THR A 232 38.76 8.00 -13.92
C THR A 232 39.50 6.71 -14.23
N ASP A 233 40.17 6.67 -15.38
CA ASP A 233 41.20 5.68 -15.75
C ASP A 233 40.72 4.21 -15.65
N GLU A 234 39.43 4.00 -15.89
CA GLU A 234 38.83 2.67 -15.95
C GLU A 234 39.39 1.87 -17.11
N GLU A 235 39.46 2.51 -18.28
CA GLU A 235 39.93 1.97 -19.54
C GLU A 235 41.42 1.50 -19.52
N GLN A 236 42.10 1.82 -18.45
CA GLN A 236 43.50 1.40 -18.20
C GLN A 236 43.59 0.30 -17.13
N GLY A 237 42.44 -0.23 -16.61
CA GLY A 237 42.39 -1.34 -15.70
C GLY A 237 41.70 -1.10 -14.38
N LEU A 238 40.55 -0.40 -14.37
CA LEU A 238 39.68 -0.11 -13.19
C LEU A 238 40.35 0.79 -12.13
N ASN A 239 41.37 1.54 -12.54
CA ASN A 239 42.32 2.22 -11.65
C ASN A 239 41.64 3.21 -10.72
N GLY A 240 40.68 3.99 -11.21
CA GLY A 240 40.00 5.03 -10.44
C GLY A 240 39.13 4.47 -9.33
N SER A 241 38.32 3.46 -9.63
CA SER A 241 37.47 2.80 -8.63
C SER A 241 38.30 2.01 -7.62
N GLU A 242 39.40 1.35 -8.05
CA GLU A 242 40.31 0.65 -7.16
C GLU A 242 40.98 1.65 -6.16
N ALA A 243 41.47 2.79 -6.67
CA ALA A 243 42.01 3.85 -5.83
C ALA A 243 41.00 4.39 -4.82
N TYR A 244 39.74 4.58 -5.24
CA TYR A 244 38.68 5.00 -4.33
C TYR A 244 38.46 3.99 -3.22
N VAL A 245 38.24 2.74 -3.54
CA VAL A 245 37.97 1.68 -2.57
C VAL A 245 39.17 1.46 -1.62
N ALA A 246 40.40 1.52 -2.15
CA ALA A 246 41.63 1.42 -1.37
C ALA A 246 41.79 2.58 -0.37
N SER A 247 41.29 3.77 -0.70
CA SER A 247 41.32 4.94 0.19
C SER A 247 40.40 4.86 1.40
N LEU A 248 39.38 3.97 1.33
CA LEU A 248 38.39 3.82 2.39
C LEU A 248 38.94 2.99 3.56
N SER A 249 38.68 3.45 4.79
CA SER A 249 38.87 2.60 5.96
C SER A 249 37.93 1.40 5.94
N SER A 250 38.23 0.35 6.70
CA SER A 250 37.32 -0.81 6.85
C SER A 250 35.96 -0.38 7.41
N ALA A 251 35.93 0.62 8.30
CA ALA A 251 34.70 1.18 8.84
C ALA A 251 33.89 1.89 7.75
N ASP A 252 34.53 2.66 6.86
CA ASP A 252 33.81 3.35 5.78
C ASP A 252 33.34 2.38 4.69
N ARG A 253 34.10 1.34 4.38
CA ARG A 253 33.66 0.25 3.50
C ARG A 253 32.39 -0.41 4.03
N SER A 254 32.31 -0.67 5.33
CA SER A 254 31.15 -1.31 5.96
C SER A 254 29.87 -0.46 5.90
N LYS A 255 29.99 0.86 5.71
CA LYS A 255 28.85 1.77 5.52
C LYS A 255 28.22 1.61 4.15
N ILE A 256 28.99 1.25 3.11
CA ILE A 256 28.46 1.03 1.75
C ILE A 256 27.74 -0.32 1.74
N LYS A 257 26.41 -0.28 1.66
CA LYS A 257 25.56 -1.50 1.69
C LYS A 257 25.51 -2.19 0.36
N VAL A 258 25.59 -1.41 -0.72
CA VAL A 258 25.64 -1.91 -2.11
C VAL A 258 26.24 -0.83 -2.98
N TYR A 259 26.99 -1.26 -4.00
CA TYR A 259 27.46 -0.46 -5.13
C TYR A 259 26.78 -0.93 -6.41
N TYR A 260 26.25 0.01 -7.19
CA TYR A 260 25.66 -0.24 -8.50
C TYR A 260 26.52 0.38 -9.61
N ASN A 261 26.90 -0.43 -10.57
CA ASN A 261 27.70 -0.04 -11.74
C ASN A 261 26.83 0.11 -12.98
N TYR A 262 27.07 1.16 -13.76
CA TYR A 262 26.38 1.40 -15.02
C TYR A 262 27.45 1.57 -16.10
N ASP A 263 27.56 0.56 -16.96
CA ASP A 263 28.58 0.53 -18.00
C ASP A 263 28.01 -0.03 -19.31
N MET A 264 28.15 0.77 -20.39
CA MET A 264 27.60 0.47 -21.71
C MET A 264 26.10 0.15 -21.66
N VAL A 265 25.30 1.10 -21.19
CA VAL A 265 23.85 0.90 -20.94
C VAL A 265 22.96 1.36 -22.13
N GLY A 266 23.57 1.74 -23.27
CA GLY A 266 22.86 2.24 -24.45
C GLY A 266 23.18 1.50 -25.76
N SER A 267 23.73 0.29 -25.72
CA SER A 267 24.21 -0.46 -26.90
C SER A 267 23.13 -0.62 -27.97
N THR A 268 23.50 -0.36 -29.25
CA THR A 268 22.56 -0.30 -30.38
C THR A 268 21.82 -1.60 -30.64
N ASN A 269 22.48 -2.74 -30.45
CA ASN A 269 21.89 -4.09 -30.50
C ASN A 269 21.75 -4.67 -29.07
N GLY A 270 21.49 -3.82 -28.06
CA GLY A 270 21.60 -4.12 -26.65
C GLY A 270 20.70 -5.24 -26.15
N GLY A 271 21.14 -5.85 -25.07
CA GLY A 271 20.38 -6.78 -24.21
C GLY A 271 20.12 -6.16 -22.84
N TYR A 272 19.64 -6.98 -21.90
CA TYR A 272 19.40 -6.58 -20.51
C TYR A 272 20.19 -7.51 -19.59
N PHE A 273 21.35 -7.02 -19.16
CA PHE A 273 22.26 -7.77 -18.33
C PHE A 273 22.39 -7.16 -16.95
N ILE A 274 22.53 -8.00 -15.94
CA ILE A 274 22.75 -7.60 -14.56
C ILE A 274 24.03 -8.24 -14.05
N ASN A 275 24.92 -7.42 -13.47
CA ASN A 275 26.15 -7.91 -12.83
C ASN A 275 25.78 -8.63 -11.53
N ASN A 276 26.28 -9.85 -11.35
CA ASN A 276 26.04 -10.66 -10.13
C ASN A 276 24.53 -10.84 -9.84
N ILE A 277 23.75 -11.21 -10.83
CA ILE A 277 22.27 -11.26 -10.83
C ILE A 277 21.67 -12.08 -9.69
N THR A 278 22.40 -13.06 -9.12
CA THR A 278 21.95 -13.94 -8.05
C THR A 278 22.13 -13.34 -6.65
N THR A 279 22.78 -12.18 -6.53
CA THR A 279 23.02 -11.53 -5.25
C THR A 279 21.81 -10.72 -4.78
N THR A 280 21.72 -10.50 -3.46
CA THR A 280 20.68 -9.64 -2.90
C THR A 280 20.76 -8.19 -3.41
N GLY A 281 21.98 -7.71 -3.76
CA GLY A 281 22.20 -6.41 -4.37
C GLY A 281 21.50 -6.25 -5.72
N ALA A 282 21.43 -7.32 -6.51
CA ALA A 282 20.82 -7.32 -7.84
C ALA A 282 19.28 -7.35 -7.82
N SER A 283 18.66 -7.66 -6.67
CA SER A 283 17.23 -7.99 -6.58
C SER A 283 16.31 -6.90 -7.14
N PHE A 284 16.60 -5.62 -6.87
CA PHE A 284 15.76 -4.51 -7.35
C PHE A 284 15.95 -4.22 -8.84
N LEU A 285 17.16 -4.39 -9.38
CA LEU A 285 17.40 -4.29 -10.83
C LEU A 285 16.66 -5.40 -11.56
N LYS A 286 16.75 -6.64 -11.03
CA LYS A 286 16.02 -7.78 -11.58
C LYS A 286 14.49 -7.59 -11.48
N GLU A 287 13.98 -7.14 -10.35
CA GLU A 287 12.55 -6.84 -10.15
C GLU A 287 12.03 -5.83 -11.19
N PHE A 288 12.81 -4.79 -11.48
CA PHE A 288 12.44 -3.79 -12.49
C PHE A 288 12.32 -4.41 -13.89
N TYR A 289 13.33 -5.15 -14.34
CA TYR A 289 13.31 -5.78 -15.65
C TYR A 289 12.28 -6.91 -15.77
N ASP A 290 12.02 -7.64 -14.69
CA ASP A 290 10.98 -8.68 -14.65
C ASP A 290 9.57 -8.07 -14.79
N LYS A 291 9.30 -6.90 -14.20
CA LYS A 291 8.04 -6.16 -14.40
C LYS A 291 7.79 -5.77 -15.86
N LEU A 292 8.86 -5.58 -16.61
CA LEU A 292 8.81 -5.31 -18.05
C LEU A 292 8.84 -6.60 -18.90
N ASN A 293 8.80 -7.79 -18.29
CA ASN A 293 8.93 -9.10 -18.93
C ASN A 293 10.23 -9.27 -19.74
N LEU A 294 11.30 -8.58 -19.37
CA LEU A 294 12.56 -8.60 -20.11
C LEU A 294 13.45 -9.79 -19.77
N GLN A 295 13.21 -10.46 -18.63
CA GLN A 295 13.96 -11.64 -18.18
C GLN A 295 15.48 -11.44 -18.31
N PRO A 296 16.09 -10.55 -17.49
CA PRO A 296 17.50 -10.22 -17.62
C PRO A 296 18.41 -11.43 -17.38
N GLU A 297 19.61 -11.37 -17.94
CA GLU A 297 20.63 -12.41 -17.82
C GLU A 297 21.83 -11.91 -17.03
N GLU A 298 22.68 -12.84 -16.54
CA GLU A 298 23.97 -12.50 -15.94
C GLU A 298 24.88 -11.82 -16.95
N ASN A 299 25.53 -10.74 -16.56
CA ASN A 299 26.55 -10.07 -17.39
C ASN A 299 27.86 -10.86 -17.38
N THR A 300 27.91 -11.94 -18.13
CA THR A 300 29.12 -12.77 -18.22
C THR A 300 30.24 -12.11 -19.04
N GLU A 301 29.93 -11.26 -20.02
CA GLU A 301 30.92 -10.50 -20.81
C GLU A 301 31.66 -9.48 -19.95
N GLY A 302 30.93 -8.76 -19.09
CA GLY A 302 31.48 -7.73 -18.21
C GLY A 302 32.08 -8.24 -16.90
N ALA A 303 32.07 -9.55 -16.65
CA ALA A 303 32.57 -10.13 -15.39
C ALA A 303 34.04 -9.76 -15.14
N ASN A 304 34.32 -9.04 -14.05
CA ASN A 304 35.64 -8.50 -13.68
C ASN A 304 36.25 -7.49 -14.68
N ARG A 305 35.43 -6.87 -15.50
CA ARG A 305 35.91 -5.95 -16.54
C ARG A 305 35.41 -4.51 -16.34
N SER A 306 34.64 -4.23 -15.30
CA SER A 306 34.19 -2.89 -14.96
C SER A 306 34.24 -2.64 -13.47
N ASP A 307 33.98 -1.40 -13.04
CA ASP A 307 34.23 -0.84 -11.70
C ASP A 307 33.53 -1.61 -10.55
N ASP A 308 32.47 -2.39 -10.83
CA ASP A 308 31.85 -3.26 -9.82
C ASP A 308 32.83 -4.28 -9.24
N ALA A 309 33.83 -4.68 -10.01
CA ALA A 309 34.85 -5.61 -9.56
C ALA A 309 35.73 -5.05 -8.45
N SER A 310 36.11 -3.76 -8.50
CA SER A 310 36.88 -3.08 -7.45
C SER A 310 36.15 -3.12 -6.12
N PHE A 311 34.85 -2.85 -6.11
CA PHE A 311 33.99 -2.89 -4.90
C PHE A 311 33.82 -4.33 -4.38
N ARG A 312 33.52 -5.28 -5.25
CA ARG A 312 33.37 -6.69 -4.88
C ARG A 312 34.66 -7.25 -4.27
N ASN A 313 35.80 -6.99 -4.88
CA ASN A 313 37.09 -7.44 -4.40
C ASN A 313 37.45 -6.86 -3.00
N ALA A 314 36.90 -5.71 -2.67
CA ALA A 314 37.01 -5.10 -1.36
C ALA A 314 35.95 -5.57 -0.34
N GLY A 315 35.11 -6.55 -0.70
CA GLY A 315 34.07 -7.10 0.15
C GLY A 315 32.79 -6.26 0.24
N ILE A 316 32.61 -5.30 -0.68
CA ILE A 316 31.37 -4.50 -0.78
C ILE A 316 30.44 -5.22 -1.75
N ALA A 317 29.18 -5.44 -1.35
CA ALA A 317 28.17 -5.98 -2.24
C ALA A 317 28.04 -5.11 -3.50
N SER A 318 28.15 -5.71 -4.68
CA SER A 318 28.05 -4.97 -5.94
C SER A 318 27.13 -5.67 -6.94
N SER A 319 26.46 -4.86 -7.74
CA SER A 319 25.67 -5.24 -8.89
C SER A 319 25.73 -4.13 -9.93
N GLY A 320 24.87 -4.15 -10.94
CA GLY A 320 24.81 -3.12 -11.97
C GLY A 320 24.07 -3.61 -13.19
N VAL A 321 23.93 -2.73 -14.17
CA VAL A 321 23.32 -3.06 -15.47
C VAL A 321 24.27 -2.76 -16.63
N ALA A 322 24.17 -3.58 -17.66
CA ALA A 322 24.87 -3.39 -18.94
C ALA A 322 23.96 -3.81 -20.09
N ALA A 323 24.23 -3.26 -21.28
CA ALA A 323 23.51 -3.63 -22.50
C ALA A 323 24.33 -4.56 -23.43
N GLY A 324 25.56 -4.87 -23.04
CA GLY A 324 26.49 -5.72 -23.75
C GLY A 324 27.43 -4.93 -24.69
N ALA A 325 28.62 -5.43 -24.87
CA ALA A 325 29.70 -4.82 -25.65
C ALA A 325 29.95 -5.57 -26.97
N SER A 326 31.12 -6.19 -27.14
CA SER A 326 31.55 -6.88 -28.33
C SER A 326 31.01 -8.29 -28.49
N ALA A 327 30.45 -8.90 -27.45
CA ALA A 327 29.88 -10.24 -27.53
C ALA A 327 28.71 -10.32 -28.50
N ILE A 328 28.49 -11.52 -29.04
CA ILE A 328 27.54 -11.74 -30.13
C ILE A 328 26.18 -12.13 -29.54
N LYS A 329 25.15 -11.34 -29.89
CA LYS A 329 23.77 -11.63 -29.53
C LYS A 329 23.30 -12.95 -30.14
N THR A 330 22.84 -13.87 -29.36
CA THR A 330 22.29 -15.15 -29.82
C THR A 330 20.91 -15.00 -30.45
N SER A 331 20.46 -16.00 -31.21
CA SER A 331 19.09 -16.02 -31.74
C SER A 331 18.02 -16.05 -30.64
N ALA A 332 18.28 -16.72 -29.53
CA ALA A 332 17.37 -16.76 -28.37
C ALA A 332 17.24 -15.36 -27.73
N GLN A 333 18.35 -14.65 -27.57
CA GLN A 333 18.36 -13.29 -27.03
C GLN A 333 17.69 -12.28 -27.98
N ALA A 334 17.89 -12.44 -29.30
CA ALA A 334 17.20 -11.62 -30.29
C ALA A 334 15.69 -11.85 -30.31
N THR A 335 15.24 -13.10 -30.09
CA THR A 335 13.81 -13.43 -29.92
C THR A 335 13.25 -12.80 -28.63
N LYS A 336 14.04 -12.81 -27.57
CA LYS A 336 13.66 -12.34 -26.23
C LYS A 336 13.62 -10.80 -26.13
N TRP A 337 14.63 -10.11 -26.67
CA TRP A 337 14.86 -8.68 -26.48
C TRP A 337 14.76 -7.84 -27.75
N GLY A 338 14.57 -8.48 -28.90
CA GLY A 338 14.67 -7.84 -30.20
C GLY A 338 16.12 -7.66 -30.64
N GLY A 339 16.30 -6.89 -31.71
CA GLY A 339 17.59 -6.65 -32.33
C GLY A 339 17.99 -7.76 -33.33
N THR A 340 19.28 -7.82 -33.67
CA THR A 340 19.83 -8.68 -34.74
C THR A 340 20.69 -9.79 -34.13
N ALA A 341 20.29 -11.05 -34.35
CA ALA A 341 21.10 -12.21 -33.98
C ALA A 341 22.42 -12.28 -34.80
N ASN A 342 23.43 -12.92 -34.21
CA ASN A 342 24.76 -13.10 -34.79
C ASN A 342 25.49 -11.77 -35.11
N ARG A 343 25.18 -10.71 -34.37
CA ARG A 343 25.85 -9.43 -34.38
C ARG A 343 26.26 -9.05 -32.95
N ALA A 344 27.33 -8.24 -32.86
CA ALA A 344 27.74 -7.68 -31.58
C ALA A 344 26.60 -6.87 -30.94
N TYR A 345 26.57 -6.80 -29.60
CA TYR A 345 25.65 -5.87 -28.90
C TYR A 345 26.00 -4.41 -29.25
N ASP A 346 27.28 -4.09 -29.30
CA ASP A 346 27.83 -2.83 -29.77
C ASP A 346 28.97 -3.06 -30.77
N SER A 347 28.73 -2.72 -32.04
CA SER A 347 29.73 -2.84 -33.09
C SER A 347 30.74 -1.70 -33.06
N CYS A 348 30.52 -0.66 -32.28
CA CYS A 348 31.40 0.50 -32.14
C CYS A 348 32.21 0.49 -30.84
N TYR A 349 32.15 -0.60 -30.06
CA TYR A 349 32.92 -0.75 -28.82
C TYR A 349 34.42 -0.46 -29.07
N HIS A 350 34.99 0.43 -28.24
CA HIS A 350 36.39 0.89 -28.33
C HIS A 350 36.78 1.47 -29.71
N SER A 351 35.86 2.13 -30.40
CA SER A 351 36.05 2.60 -31.77
C SER A 351 35.64 4.07 -31.94
N SER A 352 36.15 4.69 -33.00
CA SER A 352 35.81 6.08 -33.37
C SER A 352 34.33 6.28 -33.73
N CYS A 353 33.59 5.21 -34.04
CA CYS A 353 32.15 5.27 -34.32
C CYS A 353 31.28 5.24 -33.05
N ASP A 354 31.87 5.13 -31.86
CA ASP A 354 31.12 5.23 -30.59
C ASP A 354 30.73 6.69 -30.29
N THR A 355 29.75 7.17 -31.04
CA THR A 355 29.22 8.54 -31.03
C THR A 355 27.74 8.54 -30.56
N THR A 356 27.13 9.72 -30.50
CA THR A 356 25.69 9.85 -30.17
C THR A 356 24.76 9.07 -31.12
N SER A 357 25.22 8.68 -32.32
CA SER A 357 24.46 7.79 -33.20
C SER A 357 24.57 6.31 -32.86
N ASN A 358 25.48 5.94 -31.94
CA ASN A 358 25.68 4.58 -31.44
C ASN A 358 24.87 4.31 -30.16
N ILE A 359 23.64 4.82 -30.06
CA ILE A 359 22.79 4.69 -28.87
C ILE A 359 21.42 4.17 -29.25
N ASN A 360 20.94 3.18 -28.50
CA ASN A 360 19.56 2.72 -28.53
C ASN A 360 18.75 3.39 -27.40
N ASP A 361 17.86 4.29 -27.79
CA ASP A 361 17.08 5.09 -26.85
C ASP A 361 16.25 4.22 -25.86
N THR A 362 15.63 3.13 -26.34
CA THR A 362 14.80 2.25 -25.49
C THR A 362 15.64 1.48 -24.46
N VAL A 363 16.84 1.04 -24.86
CA VAL A 363 17.74 0.31 -23.95
C VAL A 363 18.29 1.27 -22.89
N LEU A 364 18.69 2.48 -23.31
CA LEU A 364 19.17 3.54 -22.42
C LEU A 364 18.11 4.00 -21.42
N ASP A 365 16.88 4.22 -21.89
CA ASP A 365 15.72 4.61 -21.07
C ASP A 365 15.47 3.61 -19.94
N ARG A 366 15.36 2.34 -20.30
CA ARG A 366 15.15 1.26 -19.34
C ARG A 366 16.28 1.09 -18.33
N ALA A 367 17.51 1.37 -18.75
CA ALA A 367 18.65 1.33 -17.84
C ALA A 367 18.62 2.50 -16.85
N ALA A 368 18.21 3.69 -17.31
CA ALA A 368 18.05 4.86 -16.45
C ALA A 368 16.95 4.66 -15.42
N ASP A 369 15.82 4.11 -15.85
CA ASP A 369 14.72 3.77 -14.95
C ASP A 369 15.08 2.65 -13.95
N ALA A 370 15.83 1.64 -14.40
CA ALA A 370 16.33 0.58 -13.51
C ALA A 370 17.26 1.15 -12.43
N ALA A 371 18.10 2.13 -12.78
CA ALA A 371 18.99 2.81 -11.84
C ALA A 371 18.21 3.61 -10.80
N ALA A 372 17.26 4.42 -11.23
CA ALA A 372 16.37 5.14 -10.33
C ALA A 372 15.58 4.18 -9.45
N TYR A 373 15.02 3.12 -10.04
CA TYR A 373 14.26 2.10 -9.30
C TYR A 373 15.07 1.49 -8.16
N ALA A 374 16.29 1.05 -8.41
CA ALA A 374 17.15 0.44 -7.41
C ALA A 374 17.49 1.41 -6.25
N ILE A 375 17.79 2.68 -6.57
CA ILE A 375 18.08 3.72 -5.57
C ILE A 375 16.83 4.02 -4.75
N TRP A 376 15.69 4.26 -5.40
CA TRP A 376 14.43 4.57 -4.71
C TRP A 376 14.00 3.45 -3.77
N LYS A 377 14.02 2.20 -4.24
CA LYS A 377 13.63 1.04 -3.43
C LYS A 377 14.49 0.83 -2.19
N GLN A 378 15.73 1.31 -2.19
CA GLN A 378 16.65 1.09 -1.09
C GLN A 378 16.86 2.29 -0.19
N ALA A 379 16.89 3.49 -0.74
CA ALA A 379 17.31 4.68 -0.03
C ALA A 379 16.17 5.64 0.28
N VAL A 380 15.10 5.65 -0.54
CA VAL A 380 14.00 6.58 -0.33
C VAL A 380 13.09 6.04 0.77
N GLY A 381 12.85 6.85 1.79
CA GLY A 381 11.99 6.51 2.93
C GLY A 381 10.55 6.36 2.49
N GLY A 382 10.00 5.19 2.76
CA GLY A 382 8.66 4.84 2.33
C GLY A 382 8.61 3.85 1.16
N THR A 383 9.64 2.97 0.96
CA THR A 383 9.30 1.68 0.38
C THR A 383 8.29 1.09 1.33
N THR A 384 7.04 1.18 0.97
CA THR A 384 6.00 0.44 1.65
C THR A 384 6.38 -1.04 1.50
N GLN A 385 7.06 -1.59 2.50
CA GLN A 385 6.70 -2.96 2.87
C GLN A 385 5.18 -2.91 2.89
N PRO A 386 4.48 -3.79 2.15
CA PRO A 386 3.04 -3.73 2.09
C PRO A 386 2.56 -3.60 3.53
N ARG A 387 1.92 -2.47 3.85
CA ARG A 387 1.44 -2.24 5.20
C ARG A 387 0.49 -3.37 5.51
N ASP A 388 0.74 -4.07 6.58
CA ASP A 388 -0.07 -5.21 6.96
C ASP A 388 -0.48 -5.12 8.42
N PHE A 389 -1.59 -5.77 8.76
CA PHE A 389 -2.15 -5.78 10.09
C PHE A 389 -2.86 -7.09 10.33
N SER A 390 -3.14 -7.40 11.58
CA SER A 390 -4.03 -8.47 11.99
C SER A 390 -5.20 -7.89 12.77
N LEU A 391 -6.30 -8.65 12.82
CA LEU A 391 -7.48 -8.32 13.63
C LEU A 391 -7.71 -9.38 14.70
N SER A 392 -8.26 -8.96 15.82
CA SER A 392 -8.71 -9.83 16.90
C SER A 392 -10.00 -9.31 17.50
N ALA A 393 -10.85 -10.21 18.02
CA ALA A 393 -12.03 -9.89 18.79
C ALA A 393 -11.81 -10.35 20.26
N ASN A 394 -11.99 -9.46 21.21
CA ASN A 394 -11.86 -9.80 22.64
C ASN A 394 -12.98 -9.16 23.47
N PRO A 395 -13.89 -9.97 24.08
CA PRO A 395 -13.99 -11.42 23.95
C PRO A 395 -14.35 -11.87 22.53
N GLY A 396 -13.92 -13.09 22.13
CA GLY A 396 -14.20 -13.68 20.80
C GLY A 396 -15.63 -14.20 20.64
N SER A 397 -16.42 -14.16 21.71
CA SER A 397 -17.83 -14.62 21.71
C SER A 397 -18.66 -13.85 22.74
N GLY A 398 -19.98 -13.88 22.56
CA GLY A 398 -20.95 -13.34 23.51
C GLY A 398 -22.33 -13.92 23.34
N THR A 399 -23.11 -13.86 24.42
CA THR A 399 -24.49 -14.33 24.44
C THR A 399 -25.40 -13.18 24.84
N VAL A 400 -26.51 -12.99 24.11
CA VAL A 400 -27.51 -11.96 24.39
C VAL A 400 -28.91 -12.51 24.24
N GLN A 401 -29.87 -11.91 24.96
CA GLN A 401 -31.29 -12.09 24.71
C GLN A 401 -31.68 -11.34 23.42
N ALA A 402 -32.64 -11.88 22.66
CA ALA A 402 -33.24 -11.16 21.55
C ALA A 402 -33.78 -9.79 22.04
N GLY A 403 -33.50 -8.71 21.31
CA GLY A 403 -33.78 -7.33 21.72
C GLY A 403 -32.67 -6.65 22.53
N SER A 404 -31.57 -7.34 22.82
CA SER A 404 -30.42 -6.80 23.56
C SER A 404 -29.20 -6.58 22.63
N THR A 405 -28.16 -5.91 23.16
CA THR A 405 -26.94 -5.59 22.44
C THR A 405 -25.77 -6.37 23.00
N ALA A 406 -25.05 -7.07 22.10
CA ALA A 406 -23.74 -7.65 22.41
C ALA A 406 -22.63 -6.65 22.04
N THR A 407 -21.56 -6.62 22.83
CA THR A 407 -20.39 -5.78 22.55
C THR A 407 -19.11 -6.59 22.65
N THR A 408 -18.14 -6.26 21.79
CA THR A 408 -16.78 -6.77 21.89
C THR A 408 -15.78 -5.72 21.40
N THR A 409 -14.54 -5.82 21.82
CA THR A 409 -13.46 -4.97 21.34
C THR A 409 -12.79 -5.65 20.14
N ILE A 410 -12.75 -4.96 19.01
CA ILE A 410 -11.96 -5.33 17.84
C ILE A 410 -10.63 -4.62 17.95
N GLY A 411 -9.57 -5.40 18.20
CA GLY A 411 -8.20 -4.92 18.22
C GLY A 411 -7.52 -5.14 16.88
N SER A 412 -6.61 -4.26 16.56
CA SER A 412 -5.72 -4.39 15.40
C SER A 412 -4.27 -4.34 15.85
N THR A 413 -3.40 -5.10 15.18
CA THR A 413 -1.95 -5.06 15.40
C THR A 413 -1.26 -4.86 14.07
N THR A 414 -0.36 -3.88 13.97
CA THR A 414 0.49 -3.72 12.78
C THR A 414 1.46 -4.89 12.71
N THR A 415 1.38 -5.70 11.65
CA THR A 415 2.22 -6.89 11.43
C THR A 415 3.37 -6.59 10.50
N ASN A 416 3.22 -5.57 9.64
CA ASN A 416 4.27 -5.15 8.71
C ASN A 416 4.11 -3.68 8.32
N GLY A 417 5.24 -3.02 8.02
CA GLY A 417 5.28 -1.63 7.60
C GLY A 417 4.87 -0.63 8.70
N THR A 418 4.46 0.56 8.31
CA THR A 418 3.95 1.60 9.24
C THR A 418 2.46 1.43 9.48
N ALA A 419 1.97 1.94 10.62
CA ALA A 419 0.56 1.93 10.95
C ALA A 419 -0.28 2.59 9.83
N GLN A 420 -1.46 2.02 9.55
CA GLN A 420 -2.37 2.45 8.48
C GLN A 420 -3.80 2.59 8.99
N THR A 421 -4.63 3.35 8.29
CA THR A 421 -6.06 3.41 8.57
C THR A 421 -6.72 2.11 8.14
N VAL A 422 -7.51 1.51 9.04
CA VAL A 422 -8.27 0.27 8.82
C VAL A 422 -9.74 0.60 8.99
N ASN A 423 -10.52 0.49 7.92
CA ASN A 423 -11.96 0.65 7.92
C ASN A 423 -12.62 -0.67 8.31
N LEU A 424 -13.56 -0.63 9.26
CA LEU A 424 -14.19 -1.82 9.82
C LEU A 424 -15.61 -2.02 9.26
N SER A 425 -15.95 -3.26 8.96
CA SER A 425 -17.30 -3.69 8.57
C SER A 425 -17.62 -5.05 9.17
N ALA A 426 -18.90 -5.39 9.24
CA ALA A 426 -19.35 -6.68 9.73
C ALA A 426 -20.36 -7.32 8.79
N SER A 427 -20.31 -8.66 8.68
CA SER A 427 -21.24 -9.48 7.91
C SER A 427 -21.60 -10.75 8.69
N GLY A 428 -22.58 -11.53 8.20
CA GLY A 428 -23.03 -12.75 8.88
C GLY A 428 -23.94 -12.47 10.09
N LEU A 429 -24.56 -11.28 10.16
CA LEU A 429 -25.52 -10.93 11.21
C LEU A 429 -26.82 -11.72 11.03
N PRO A 430 -27.49 -12.12 12.14
CA PRO A 430 -28.83 -12.68 12.07
C PRO A 430 -29.85 -11.66 11.56
N THR A 431 -30.95 -12.14 10.98
CA THR A 431 -32.05 -11.27 10.52
C THR A 431 -32.56 -10.41 11.70
N GLY A 432 -32.72 -9.11 11.44
CA GLY A 432 -33.17 -8.16 12.45
C GLY A 432 -32.07 -7.65 13.39
N ALA A 433 -30.80 -8.03 13.18
CA ALA A 433 -29.67 -7.46 13.90
C ALA A 433 -28.90 -6.43 13.06
N THR A 434 -28.31 -5.45 13.74
CA THR A 434 -27.43 -4.42 13.13
C THR A 434 -26.11 -4.36 13.89
N ALA A 435 -25.03 -4.04 13.14
CA ALA A 435 -23.70 -3.84 13.72
C ALA A 435 -23.24 -2.40 13.54
N SER A 436 -22.54 -1.88 14.55
CA SER A 436 -21.87 -0.58 14.49
C SER A 436 -20.51 -0.65 15.16
N PHE A 437 -19.60 0.20 14.67
CA PHE A 437 -18.24 0.33 15.21
C PHE A 437 -18.01 1.74 15.75
N SER A 438 -17.40 1.83 16.90
CA SER A 438 -17.02 3.11 17.50
C SER A 438 -15.56 3.09 17.96
N PRO A 439 -14.66 3.74 17.19
CA PRO A 439 -14.83 4.41 15.89
C PRO A 439 -15.01 3.43 14.72
N ALA A 440 -15.59 3.89 13.58
CA ALA A 440 -15.79 3.07 12.39
C ALA A 440 -14.49 2.75 11.63
N SER A 441 -13.44 3.53 11.88
CA SER A 441 -12.08 3.27 11.40
C SER A 441 -11.08 3.47 12.52
N ILE A 442 -10.01 2.69 12.50
CA ILE A 442 -8.91 2.74 13.48
C ILE A 442 -7.56 2.85 12.76
N THR A 443 -6.56 3.38 13.43
CA THR A 443 -5.17 3.18 13.01
C THR A 443 -4.72 1.80 13.46
N SER A 444 -4.03 1.03 12.61
CA SER A 444 -3.53 -0.30 12.98
C SER A 444 -2.61 -0.20 14.22
N GLY A 445 -2.83 -1.08 15.18
CA GLY A 445 -2.33 -0.96 16.56
C GLY A 445 -3.36 -0.39 17.54
N GLY A 446 -4.47 0.17 17.04
CA GLY A 446 -5.60 0.67 17.84
C GLY A 446 -6.75 -0.33 17.95
N SER A 447 -7.87 0.13 18.52
CA SER A 447 -9.06 -0.69 18.73
C SER A 447 -10.35 0.08 18.52
N SER A 448 -11.44 -0.66 18.26
CA SER A 448 -12.81 -0.18 18.13
C SER A 448 -13.76 -1.07 18.89
N THR A 449 -14.83 -0.50 19.40
CA THR A 449 -15.94 -1.29 20.00
C THR A 449 -16.92 -1.67 18.90
N LEU A 450 -17.10 -2.97 18.69
CA LEU A 450 -18.21 -3.52 17.90
C LEU A 450 -19.42 -3.67 18.79
N SER A 451 -20.55 -3.09 18.41
CA SER A 451 -21.86 -3.25 19.04
C SER A 451 -22.81 -3.93 18.06
N ILE A 452 -23.38 -5.06 18.46
CA ILE A 452 -24.37 -5.81 17.68
C ILE A 452 -25.71 -5.72 18.41
N ALA A 453 -26.61 -4.90 17.90
CA ALA A 453 -27.95 -4.75 18.43
C ALA A 453 -28.89 -5.77 17.76
N THR A 454 -29.58 -6.59 18.57
CA THR A 454 -30.59 -7.54 18.11
C THR A 454 -31.99 -6.96 18.31
N SER A 455 -32.95 -7.35 17.46
CA SER A 455 -34.36 -7.03 17.65
C SER A 455 -35.05 -8.11 18.51
N PRO A 456 -36.20 -7.82 19.13
CA PRO A 456 -36.98 -8.84 19.84
C PRO A 456 -37.40 -10.03 18.98
N THR A 457 -37.39 -9.85 17.65
CA THR A 457 -37.75 -10.89 16.67
C THR A 457 -36.52 -11.56 16.04
N THR A 458 -35.30 -11.21 16.49
CA THR A 458 -34.09 -11.88 16.03
C THR A 458 -34.13 -13.36 16.43
N PRO A 459 -34.04 -14.31 15.49
CA PRO A 459 -34.14 -15.72 15.82
C PRO A 459 -33.05 -16.17 16.80
N ALA A 460 -33.46 -17.03 17.74
CA ALA A 460 -32.49 -17.68 18.63
C ALA A 460 -31.56 -18.62 17.83
N GLY A 461 -30.29 -18.63 18.18
CA GLY A 461 -29.30 -19.45 17.48
C GLY A 461 -27.87 -18.98 17.70
N ALA A 462 -26.93 -19.74 17.19
CA ALA A 462 -25.51 -19.39 17.14
C ALA A 462 -25.16 -18.84 15.75
N TYR A 463 -24.51 -17.69 15.73
CA TYR A 463 -24.14 -16.96 14.50
C TYR A 463 -22.66 -16.65 14.53
N THR A 464 -22.00 -16.79 13.38
CA THR A 464 -20.63 -16.33 13.20
C THR A 464 -20.66 -14.97 12.51
N VAL A 465 -20.35 -13.92 13.25
CA VAL A 465 -20.20 -12.58 12.71
C VAL A 465 -18.77 -12.41 12.24
N THR A 466 -18.59 -12.15 10.95
CA THR A 466 -17.29 -11.87 10.34
C THR A 466 -17.05 -10.38 10.36
N VAL A 467 -15.99 -9.95 11.04
CA VAL A 467 -15.50 -8.57 11.03
C VAL A 467 -14.39 -8.47 9.99
N THR A 468 -14.56 -7.57 9.04
CA THR A 468 -13.58 -7.28 7.98
C THR A 468 -12.96 -5.91 8.24
N GLY A 469 -11.64 -5.87 8.29
CA GLY A 469 -10.86 -4.64 8.26
C GLY A 469 -10.20 -4.46 6.90
N THR A 470 -10.46 -3.33 6.26
CA THR A 470 -9.88 -2.96 4.98
C THR A 470 -8.88 -1.83 5.19
N GLY A 471 -7.62 -2.14 5.00
CA GLY A 471 -6.51 -1.20 5.00
C GLY A 471 -6.18 -0.71 3.58
N GLU A 472 -5.10 0.02 3.44
CA GLU A 472 -4.64 0.58 2.17
C GLU A 472 -4.13 -0.50 1.21
N THR A 473 -3.42 -1.50 1.74
CA THR A 473 -2.75 -2.54 0.96
C THR A 473 -3.18 -3.96 1.31
N ALA A 474 -3.91 -4.16 2.43
CA ALA A 474 -4.31 -5.47 2.91
C ALA A 474 -5.75 -5.45 3.46
N THR A 475 -6.41 -6.60 3.39
CA THR A 475 -7.72 -6.83 3.99
C THR A 475 -7.65 -8.10 4.84
N HIS A 476 -8.06 -7.98 6.11
CA HIS A 476 -8.07 -9.10 7.04
C HIS A 476 -9.43 -9.26 7.72
N THR A 477 -9.70 -10.45 8.19
CA THR A 477 -10.94 -10.77 8.88
C THR A 477 -10.66 -11.38 10.25
N THR A 478 -11.60 -11.18 11.18
CA THR A 478 -11.71 -11.93 12.43
C THR A 478 -13.15 -12.33 12.65
N SER A 479 -13.40 -13.34 13.46
CA SER A 479 -14.76 -13.81 13.76
C SER A 479 -15.16 -13.52 15.19
N TYR A 480 -16.45 -13.24 15.37
CA TYR A 480 -17.10 -13.14 16.68
C TYR A 480 -18.28 -14.11 16.74
N ALA A 481 -18.29 -15.01 17.71
CA ALA A 481 -19.36 -15.98 17.89
C ALA A 481 -20.49 -15.36 18.73
N LEU A 482 -21.60 -15.01 18.09
CA LEU A 482 -22.78 -14.45 18.72
C LEU A 482 -23.80 -15.56 19.00
N THR A 483 -24.21 -15.74 20.25
CA THR A 483 -25.35 -16.59 20.61
C THR A 483 -26.53 -15.70 20.98
N VAL A 484 -27.60 -15.79 20.22
CA VAL A 484 -28.87 -15.12 20.52
C VAL A 484 -29.77 -16.11 21.26
N GLN A 485 -30.16 -15.78 22.47
CA GLN A 485 -31.17 -16.52 23.22
C GLN A 485 -32.53 -15.94 22.89
N GLY A 486 -33.52 -16.81 22.72
CA GLY A 486 -34.93 -16.39 22.59
C GLY A 486 -35.33 -15.59 23.83
N THR A 487 -36.24 -14.66 23.66
CA THR A 487 -36.86 -14.00 24.79
C THR A 487 -37.60 -15.06 25.60
N SER A 488 -37.07 -15.46 26.75
CA SER A 488 -37.81 -16.20 27.75
C SER A 488 -38.76 -15.23 28.51
N GLY A 489 -39.62 -14.58 27.75
CA GLY A 489 -40.76 -13.89 28.30
C GLY A 489 -41.90 -14.90 28.40
N GLY A 490 -42.20 -15.35 29.59
CA GLY A 490 -43.36 -16.21 29.81
C GLY A 490 -44.59 -15.54 29.19
N ARG A 491 -45.04 -16.04 28.03
CA ARG A 491 -46.29 -15.60 27.42
C ARG A 491 -47.39 -16.37 28.12
N THR A 492 -48.32 -15.62 28.70
CA THR A 492 -49.52 -16.20 29.32
C THR A 492 -50.61 -16.30 28.28
N PHE A 493 -51.18 -17.48 28.19
CA PHE A 493 -52.34 -17.79 27.33
C PHE A 493 -53.47 -18.21 28.26
N THR A 494 -54.70 -17.77 27.98
CA THR A 494 -55.89 -17.98 28.82
C THR A 494 -57.00 -18.68 28.05
N ASN A 495 -57.81 -19.47 28.73
CA ASN A 495 -59.10 -19.96 28.30
C ASN A 495 -60.13 -19.67 29.40
N ASP A 496 -61.07 -18.79 29.10
CA ASP A 496 -62.08 -18.31 30.02
C ASP A 496 -63.46 -18.94 29.69
N THR A 497 -63.48 -20.08 28.99
CA THR A 497 -64.71 -20.84 28.69
C THR A 497 -65.01 -21.76 29.84
N ASP A 498 -66.28 -21.72 30.30
CA ASP A 498 -66.77 -22.59 31.37
C ASP A 498 -66.96 -24.03 30.85
N TYR A 499 -66.40 -24.98 31.57
CA TYR A 499 -66.59 -26.43 31.35
C TYR A 499 -67.13 -27.09 32.54
N GLN A 500 -68.27 -27.81 32.42
CA GLN A 500 -68.86 -28.51 33.50
C GLN A 500 -68.02 -29.70 34.00
N ILE A 501 -67.78 -29.80 35.26
CA ILE A 501 -67.15 -30.94 35.94
C ILE A 501 -68.30 -31.77 36.62
N SER A 502 -68.34 -33.05 36.30
CA SER A 502 -69.38 -33.97 36.81
C SER A 502 -68.74 -35.22 37.40
N ASP A 503 -69.41 -35.82 38.35
CA ASP A 503 -68.96 -37.04 39.04
C ASP A 503 -68.48 -38.12 38.04
N TYR A 504 -67.35 -38.71 38.38
CA TYR A 504 -66.72 -39.82 37.61
C TYR A 504 -66.52 -39.52 36.13
N SER A 505 -66.24 -38.27 35.77
CA SER A 505 -66.02 -37.87 34.40
C SER A 505 -64.81 -36.99 34.23
N ASN A 506 -64.18 -37.09 33.03
CA ASN A 506 -63.08 -36.23 32.62
C ASN A 506 -63.59 -35.01 31.89
N THR A 507 -63.15 -33.86 32.31
CA THR A 507 -63.35 -32.57 31.64
C THR A 507 -62.03 -32.05 31.05
N GLN A 508 -62.00 -31.82 29.72
CA GLN A 508 -60.81 -31.32 29.03
C GLN A 508 -61.00 -29.90 28.52
N SER A 509 -59.99 -29.09 28.72
CA SER A 509 -59.91 -27.74 28.19
C SER A 509 -58.53 -27.51 27.53
N SER A 510 -58.49 -26.88 26.39
CA SER A 510 -57.23 -26.67 25.67
C SER A 510 -56.92 -25.20 25.44
N ILE A 511 -55.63 -24.89 25.45
CA ILE A 511 -55.04 -23.58 25.11
C ILE A 511 -54.00 -23.84 24.02
N THR A 512 -54.05 -23.07 22.95
CA THR A 512 -53.01 -23.10 21.89
C THR A 512 -52.01 -21.97 22.13
N SER A 513 -50.77 -22.33 22.47
CA SER A 513 -49.68 -21.40 22.63
C SER A 513 -48.99 -21.13 21.28
N THR A 514 -48.82 -19.86 20.97
CA THR A 514 -48.00 -19.39 19.81
C THR A 514 -46.60 -18.93 20.25
N ALA A 515 -46.21 -19.18 21.49
CA ALA A 515 -44.88 -18.86 21.99
C ALA A 515 -43.82 -19.68 21.27
N THR A 516 -42.71 -19.06 20.90
CA THR A 516 -41.59 -19.74 20.23
C THR A 516 -40.52 -20.16 21.24
N GLY A 517 -39.77 -21.22 20.91
CA GLY A 517 -38.69 -21.74 21.76
C GLY A 517 -39.14 -22.79 22.75
N THR A 518 -38.26 -23.14 23.68
CA THR A 518 -38.54 -24.09 24.77
C THR A 518 -39.41 -23.43 25.83
N ALA A 519 -40.39 -24.14 26.34
CA ALA A 519 -41.22 -23.68 27.42
C ALA A 519 -40.40 -23.40 28.69
N ALA A 520 -40.80 -22.42 29.47
CA ALA A 520 -40.21 -22.20 30.80
C ALA A 520 -40.34 -23.47 31.63
N SER A 521 -39.35 -23.75 32.46
CA SER A 521 -39.46 -24.88 33.40
C SER A 521 -39.10 -24.39 34.81
N PRO A 522 -40.11 -24.34 35.70
CA PRO A 522 -41.51 -24.78 35.54
C PRO A 522 -42.37 -23.79 34.74
N VAL A 523 -43.38 -24.31 33.98
CA VAL A 523 -44.49 -23.49 33.50
C VAL A 523 -45.38 -23.13 34.69
N LYS A 524 -46.02 -21.96 34.62
CA LYS A 524 -47.03 -21.57 35.61
C LYS A 524 -48.43 -21.85 35.06
N VAL A 525 -49.23 -22.63 35.79
CA VAL A 525 -50.60 -22.95 35.43
C VAL A 525 -51.51 -22.37 36.54
N SER A 526 -52.37 -21.42 36.17
CA SER A 526 -53.36 -20.85 37.10
C SER A 526 -54.74 -21.34 36.70
N ILE A 527 -55.47 -21.93 37.64
CA ILE A 527 -56.75 -22.61 37.42
C ILE A 527 -57.77 -22.03 38.37
N THR A 528 -58.96 -21.67 37.88
CA THR A 528 -60.09 -21.23 38.65
C THR A 528 -61.21 -22.23 38.42
N ILE A 529 -61.65 -22.88 39.53
CA ILE A 529 -62.69 -23.87 39.50
C ILE A 529 -63.71 -23.53 40.55
N SER A 530 -65.02 -23.58 40.21
CA SER A 530 -66.14 -23.53 41.07
C SER A 530 -66.59 -24.95 41.43
N HIS A 531 -65.91 -25.57 42.38
CA HIS A 531 -66.25 -26.93 42.91
C HIS A 531 -66.17 -26.96 44.38
N THR A 532 -67.09 -27.67 45.02
CA THR A 532 -67.28 -27.69 46.47
C THR A 532 -66.26 -28.55 47.22
N CYS A 533 -65.73 -29.58 46.56
CA CYS A 533 -64.67 -30.44 47.10
C CYS A 533 -63.45 -30.47 46.16
N ALA A 534 -62.41 -29.73 46.53
CA ALA A 534 -61.16 -29.68 45.77
C ALA A 534 -60.38 -30.99 45.83
N GLU A 535 -60.54 -31.74 46.87
CA GLU A 535 -59.86 -33.00 47.17
C GLU A 535 -60.36 -34.15 46.27
N ASP A 536 -61.49 -33.97 45.55
CA ASP A 536 -62.07 -34.94 44.63
C ASP A 536 -61.49 -34.82 43.22
N LEU A 537 -60.79 -33.74 42.96
CA LEU A 537 -60.27 -33.43 41.62
C LEU A 537 -58.84 -33.90 41.41
N ASP A 538 -58.63 -34.70 40.36
CA ASP A 538 -57.34 -35.09 39.86
C ASP A 538 -57.02 -34.27 38.54
N ILE A 539 -56.00 -33.43 38.60
CA ILE A 539 -55.72 -32.44 37.52
C ILE A 539 -54.41 -32.70 36.90
N TRP A 540 -54.44 -32.85 35.57
CA TRP A 540 -53.28 -33.12 34.74
C TRP A 540 -53.13 -32.07 33.62
N LEU A 541 -51.89 -31.81 33.23
CA LEU A 541 -51.54 -30.98 32.10
C LEU A 541 -50.88 -31.84 31.03
N ARG A 542 -51.42 -31.83 29.84
CA ARG A 542 -50.80 -32.44 28.66
C ARG A 542 -50.09 -31.37 27.84
N GLY A 543 -48.84 -31.58 27.57
CA GLY A 543 -48.06 -30.69 26.73
C GLY A 543 -48.17 -30.99 25.24
N PRO A 544 -47.70 -30.08 24.35
CA PRO A 544 -47.76 -30.22 22.88
C PRO A 544 -47.11 -31.49 22.33
N ASN A 545 -46.13 -32.06 23.00
CA ASN A 545 -45.46 -33.31 22.64
C ASN A 545 -46.25 -34.56 23.09
N GLY A 546 -47.41 -34.38 23.76
CA GLY A 546 -48.24 -35.45 24.23
C GLY A 546 -47.93 -35.98 25.63
N THR A 547 -46.89 -35.43 26.28
CA THR A 547 -46.51 -35.83 27.68
C THR A 547 -47.48 -35.25 28.69
N TRP A 548 -47.87 -36.07 29.65
CA TRP A 548 -48.72 -35.69 30.78
C TRP A 548 -47.88 -35.32 32.00
N TYR A 549 -48.33 -34.29 32.72
CA TYR A 549 -47.73 -33.79 33.97
C TYR A 549 -48.81 -33.64 35.01
N VAL A 550 -48.56 -34.10 36.23
CA VAL A 550 -49.45 -33.87 37.36
C VAL A 550 -49.45 -32.38 37.72
N VAL A 551 -50.62 -31.79 37.86
CA VAL A 551 -50.82 -30.40 38.31
C VAL A 551 -51.25 -30.38 39.75
N ASP A 552 -52.35 -31.09 40.05
CA ASP A 552 -52.91 -31.24 41.40
C ASP A 552 -53.51 -32.65 41.50
N ALA A 553 -53.13 -33.42 42.54
CA ALA A 553 -53.58 -34.79 42.68
C ALA A 553 -54.70 -34.84 43.67
N TYR A 554 -55.72 -35.66 43.38
CA TYR A 554 -56.81 -35.91 44.29
C TYR A 554 -56.34 -36.48 45.63
N GLY A 555 -57.11 -36.24 46.69
CA GLY A 555 -56.87 -36.81 48.02
C GLY A 555 -56.97 -35.78 49.12
N GLY A 556 -57.51 -36.24 50.27
CA GLY A 556 -57.76 -35.43 51.46
C GLY A 556 -58.88 -36.03 52.28
N THR A 557 -59.14 -35.48 53.42
CA THR A 557 -60.22 -35.96 54.37
C THR A 557 -61.27 -34.89 54.61
N THR A 558 -61.09 -33.70 54.03
CA THR A 558 -61.99 -32.55 54.25
C THR A 558 -62.26 -31.90 52.90
N CYS A 559 -63.54 -31.76 52.53
CA CYS A 559 -63.88 -31.03 51.30
C CYS A 559 -63.71 -29.53 51.52
N THR A 560 -62.90 -28.91 50.66
CA THR A 560 -62.69 -27.46 50.60
C THR A 560 -63.03 -26.94 49.17
N GLN A 561 -63.56 -25.70 49.12
CA GLN A 561 -63.79 -25.09 47.79
C GLN A 561 -62.47 -24.93 47.03
N TYR A 562 -62.48 -25.24 45.75
CA TYR A 562 -61.26 -25.14 44.91
C TYR A 562 -60.81 -23.70 44.77
N GLY A 563 -61.61 -22.81 44.25
CA GLY A 563 -61.31 -21.42 44.01
C GLY A 563 -60.23 -21.25 42.93
N THR A 564 -59.32 -20.25 43.10
CA THR A 564 -58.22 -20.02 42.21
C THR A 564 -56.89 -20.52 42.76
N ARG A 565 -56.22 -21.41 42.07
CA ARG A 565 -54.90 -21.95 42.46
C ARG A 565 -53.88 -21.78 41.35
N THR A 566 -52.59 -21.59 41.70
CA THR A 566 -51.51 -21.48 40.77
C THR A 566 -50.43 -22.51 41.07
N PHE A 567 -50.06 -23.27 40.05
CA PHE A 567 -49.12 -24.37 40.14
C PHE A 567 -47.86 -24.08 39.31
N SER A 568 -46.72 -24.62 39.74
CA SER A 568 -45.45 -24.60 39.03
C SER A 568 -45.14 -26.02 38.54
N VAL A 569 -45.34 -26.28 37.26
CA VAL A 569 -45.24 -27.61 36.68
C VAL A 569 -43.93 -27.73 35.89
N PRO A 570 -42.95 -28.57 36.31
CA PRO A 570 -41.71 -28.78 35.58
C PRO A 570 -42.01 -29.48 34.25
N VAL A 571 -41.58 -28.87 33.16
CA VAL A 571 -41.76 -29.41 31.81
C VAL A 571 -40.45 -29.36 31.02
N SER A 572 -40.31 -30.23 29.97
CA SER A 572 -39.16 -30.22 29.07
C SER A 572 -39.66 -30.42 27.65
N GLN A 573 -40.12 -29.34 27.01
CA GLN A 573 -40.67 -29.38 25.65
C GLN A 573 -40.78 -27.99 25.03
N GLN A 574 -41.21 -27.94 23.77
CA GLN A 574 -41.45 -26.67 23.05
C GLN A 574 -42.65 -25.92 23.67
N ALA A 575 -42.56 -24.59 23.66
CA ALA A 575 -43.65 -23.73 24.15
C ALA A 575 -44.85 -23.68 23.19
N ALA A 576 -44.58 -23.76 21.87
CA ALA A 576 -45.60 -23.71 20.83
C ALA A 576 -46.40 -25.00 20.76
N GLY A 577 -47.71 -24.85 20.53
CA GLY A 577 -48.63 -25.95 20.34
C GLY A 577 -49.75 -25.99 21.37
N THR A 578 -50.53 -27.08 21.34
CA THR A 578 -51.73 -27.21 22.20
C THR A 578 -51.34 -27.80 23.56
N TRP A 579 -51.69 -27.08 24.63
CA TRP A 579 -51.65 -27.51 26.01
C TRP A 579 -53.07 -27.85 26.42
N THR A 580 -53.28 -29.02 27.02
CA THR A 580 -54.61 -29.47 27.47
C THR A 580 -54.62 -29.70 28.98
N LEU A 581 -55.54 -29.07 29.65
CA LEU A 581 -55.86 -29.34 31.05
C LEU A 581 -56.89 -30.44 31.05
N ASP A 582 -56.67 -31.48 31.85
CA ASP A 582 -57.56 -32.59 32.09
C ASP A 582 -57.91 -32.63 33.55
N ILE A 583 -59.20 -32.62 33.85
CA ILE A 583 -59.75 -32.60 35.22
C ILE A 583 -60.67 -33.78 35.39
N GLU A 584 -60.35 -34.68 36.27
CA GLU A 584 -61.20 -35.81 36.66
C GLU A 584 -61.78 -35.62 38.05
N ASP A 585 -63.08 -35.71 38.16
CA ASP A 585 -63.74 -35.82 39.45
C ASP A 585 -63.86 -37.31 39.79
N VAL A 586 -63.10 -37.74 40.82
CA VAL A 586 -62.97 -39.18 41.18
C VAL A 586 -63.92 -39.68 42.21
N TYR A 587 -64.75 -38.79 42.80
CA TYR A 587 -65.78 -39.14 43.79
C TYR A 587 -67.18 -38.68 43.34
N ALA A 588 -68.18 -39.10 44.03
CA ALA A 588 -69.60 -38.75 43.76
C ALA A 588 -70.16 -37.81 44.85
N GLY A 589 -71.06 -36.92 44.42
CA GLY A 589 -71.81 -36.06 45.29
C GLY A 589 -71.66 -34.56 45.12
N ASP A 590 -70.69 -34.19 44.30
CA ASP A 590 -70.37 -32.79 44.01
C ASP A 590 -70.22 -32.58 42.48
N THR A 591 -70.57 -31.41 41.99
CA THR A 591 -70.36 -30.98 40.62
C THR A 591 -69.90 -29.55 40.56
N GLY A 592 -69.20 -29.15 39.51
CA GLY A 592 -68.69 -27.81 39.40
C GLY A 592 -68.41 -27.37 37.99
N PHE A 593 -67.65 -26.30 37.86
CA PHE A 593 -67.19 -25.78 36.59
C PHE A 593 -65.72 -25.43 36.63
N LEU A 594 -64.99 -25.73 35.62
CA LEU A 594 -63.75 -25.03 35.28
C LEU A 594 -64.14 -23.65 34.73
N ASP A 595 -63.97 -22.61 35.48
CA ASP A 595 -64.35 -21.24 35.09
C ASP A 595 -63.32 -20.60 34.13
N SER A 596 -62.03 -20.82 34.42
CA SER A 596 -60.97 -20.36 33.57
C SER A 596 -59.65 -21.04 33.94
N TRP A 597 -58.73 -21.05 33.00
CA TRP A 597 -57.36 -21.37 33.31
C TRP A 597 -56.39 -20.64 32.38
N SER A 598 -55.14 -20.47 32.84
CA SER A 598 -54.07 -19.87 32.07
C SER A 598 -52.79 -20.65 32.24
N ILE A 599 -51.95 -20.58 31.22
CA ILE A 599 -50.60 -21.15 31.23
C ILE A 599 -49.59 -20.10 30.78
N THR A 600 -48.51 -19.96 31.55
CA THR A 600 -47.36 -19.14 31.21
C THR A 600 -46.22 -20.09 30.81
N VAL A 601 -45.86 -20.12 29.53
CA VAL A 601 -44.91 -21.06 28.93
C VAL A 601 -43.59 -20.40 28.59
#